data_729b1dd89dfe68df6397e6002e3f6830
#
_entry.id   729b1dd89dfe68df6397e6002e3f6830
#
_cell.length_a   1.000
_cell.length_b   1.000
_cell.length_c   1.000
_cell.angle_alpha   90.00
_cell.angle_beta   90.00
_cell.angle_gamma   90.00
#
_symmetry.space_group_name_H-M   'P 1'
#
loop_
_entity.id
_entity.type
_entity.pdbx_description
1 polymer ?
#
loop_
_entity_poly.entity_id
_entity_poly.type
_entity_poly.pdbx_seq_one_letter_code
_entity_poly.pdbx_strand_id
1 'polypeptide(L)'
;LQNPFVLMGMVLRGLDNFKLMSTLYMKNYPKEFKEVQPTVKFKFYNKLYRYLERIDISKLESIYTIGDSFDNKNVCDSLDELIDYFQGIEHYEKCAKILKYKNLLIDEYIKNLIK
;
A
#
# COMPACT_ATOMS: atom_id res chain seq x y z
N LEU A 1 11.19 -10.65 9.74
CA LEU A 1 11.05 -9.48 10.59
C LEU A 1 9.75 -8.76 10.32
N GLN A 2 9.07 -8.37 11.40
CA GLN A 2 7.74 -7.76 11.34
C GLN A 2 7.80 -6.27 11.70
N ASN A 3 8.90 -5.60 11.36
CA ASN A 3 9.08 -4.19 11.68
C ASN A 3 8.11 -3.33 10.85
N PRO A 4 7.15 -2.63 11.50
CA PRO A 4 6.15 -1.86 10.78
C PRO A 4 6.73 -0.71 9.95
N PHE A 5 7.82 -0.10 10.40
CA PHE A 5 8.49 0.96 9.64
C PHE A 5 9.02 0.41 8.31
N VAL A 6 9.72 -0.73 8.36
CA VAL A 6 10.29 -1.34 7.16
C VAL A 6 9.18 -1.81 6.22
N LEU A 7 8.18 -2.51 6.76
CA LEU A 7 7.09 -3.05 5.95
C LEU A 7 6.27 -1.96 5.25
N MET A 8 5.89 -0.91 5.98
CA MET A 8 5.15 0.21 5.37
C MET A 8 6.02 0.93 4.34
N GLY A 9 7.31 1.12 4.63
CA GLY A 9 8.25 1.69 3.67
C GLY A 9 8.33 0.90 2.38
N MET A 10 8.31 -0.43 2.48
CA MET A 10 8.30 -1.31 1.30
C MET A 10 7.03 -1.15 0.48
N VAL A 11 5.88 -0.96 1.12
CA VAL A 11 4.62 -0.70 0.43
C VAL A 11 4.69 0.62 -0.33
N LEU A 12 5.08 1.70 0.35
CA LEU A 12 5.10 3.04 -0.24
C LEU A 12 6.11 3.14 -1.40
N ARG A 13 7.34 2.69 -1.16
CA ARG A 13 8.38 2.72 -2.19
C ARG A 13 8.05 1.77 -3.34
N GLY A 14 7.43 0.64 -3.02
CA GLY A 14 7.01 -0.32 -4.03
C GLY A 14 6.01 0.28 -5.02
N LEU A 15 5.02 1.02 -4.53
CA LEU A 15 4.05 1.70 -5.39
C LEU A 15 4.74 2.71 -6.30
N ASP A 16 5.62 3.53 -5.75
CA ASP A 16 6.35 4.53 -6.54
C ASP A 16 7.22 3.88 -7.60
N ASN A 17 7.95 2.83 -7.22
CA ASN A 17 8.81 2.09 -8.17
C ASN A 17 8.01 1.43 -9.27
N PHE A 18 6.85 0.84 -8.94
CA PHE A 18 6.01 0.21 -9.95
C PHE A 18 5.49 1.23 -10.96
N LYS A 19 5.08 2.41 -10.51
CA LYS A 19 4.62 3.49 -11.39
C LYS A 19 5.73 3.93 -12.32
N LEU A 20 6.94 4.13 -11.78
CA LEU A 20 8.09 4.55 -12.56
C LEU A 20 8.45 3.51 -13.62
N MET A 21 8.57 2.25 -13.21
CA MET A 21 8.90 1.15 -14.12
C MET A 21 7.83 0.97 -15.20
N SER A 22 6.55 1.06 -14.82
CA SER A 22 5.45 0.94 -15.78
C SER A 22 5.50 2.05 -16.82
N THR A 23 5.81 3.28 -16.42
CA THR A 23 5.96 4.40 -17.34
C THR A 23 7.10 4.15 -18.33
N LEU A 24 8.24 3.67 -17.83
CA LEU A 24 9.40 3.40 -18.68
C LEU A 24 9.14 2.26 -19.67
N TYR A 25 8.54 1.16 -19.22
CA TYR A 25 8.23 0.04 -20.10
C TYR A 25 7.16 0.40 -21.12
N MET A 26 6.14 1.16 -20.72
CA MET A 26 5.10 1.60 -21.64
C MET A 26 5.68 2.52 -22.72
N LYS A 27 6.67 3.32 -22.37
CA LYS A 27 7.34 4.22 -23.32
C LYS A 27 8.24 3.46 -24.30
N ASN A 28 9.02 2.50 -23.80
CA ASN A 28 10.05 1.82 -24.58
C ASN A 28 9.57 0.52 -25.25
N TYR A 29 8.63 -0.18 -24.62
CA TYR A 29 8.13 -1.48 -25.08
C TYR A 29 6.61 -1.56 -24.93
N PRO A 30 5.85 -0.63 -25.57
CA PRO A 30 4.41 -0.53 -25.29
C PRO A 30 3.62 -1.78 -25.65
N LYS A 31 3.96 -2.43 -26.75
CA LYS A 31 3.25 -3.61 -27.20
C LYS A 31 3.46 -4.79 -26.28
N GLU A 32 4.72 -5.06 -25.94
CA GLU A 32 5.10 -6.17 -25.08
C GLU A 32 4.58 -5.96 -23.66
N PHE A 33 4.67 -4.73 -23.18
CA PHE A 33 4.21 -4.41 -21.82
C PHE A 33 2.70 -4.57 -21.68
N LYS A 34 1.93 -4.14 -22.69
CA LYS A 34 0.48 -4.28 -22.65
C LYS A 34 0.04 -5.73 -22.53
N GLU A 35 0.76 -6.66 -23.15
CA GLU A 35 0.44 -8.08 -23.09
C GLU A 35 0.63 -8.66 -21.69
N VAL A 36 1.68 -8.25 -20.98
CA VAL A 36 2.03 -8.81 -19.67
C VAL A 36 1.54 -7.97 -18.51
N GLN A 37 1.11 -6.74 -18.74
CA GLN A 37 0.75 -5.79 -17.69
C GLN A 37 -0.24 -6.34 -16.66
N PRO A 38 -1.35 -6.98 -17.04
CA PRO A 38 -2.30 -7.47 -16.04
C PRO A 38 -1.66 -8.46 -15.06
N THR A 39 -0.83 -9.36 -15.55
CA THR A 39 -0.14 -10.35 -14.72
C THR A 39 0.91 -9.69 -13.81
N VAL A 40 1.72 -8.81 -14.39
CA VAL A 40 2.75 -8.09 -13.65
C VAL A 40 2.12 -7.23 -12.56
N LYS A 41 1.07 -6.52 -12.90
CA LYS A 41 0.34 -5.65 -11.97
C LYS A 41 -0.23 -6.44 -10.80
N PHE A 42 -0.87 -7.58 -11.08
CA PHE A 42 -1.42 -8.43 -10.03
C PHE A 42 -0.33 -8.93 -9.09
N LYS A 43 0.76 -9.46 -9.63
CA LYS A 43 1.87 -9.97 -8.81
C LYS A 43 2.46 -8.88 -7.94
N PHE A 44 2.59 -7.69 -8.48
CA PHE A 44 3.19 -6.57 -7.76
C PHE A 44 2.30 -6.08 -6.63
N TYR A 45 1.02 -5.77 -6.91
CA TYR A 45 0.09 -5.32 -5.88
C TYR A 45 -0.13 -6.37 -4.80
N ASN A 46 -0.19 -7.65 -5.19
CA ASN A 46 -0.34 -8.73 -4.23
C ASN A 46 0.89 -8.84 -3.31
N LYS A 47 2.07 -8.60 -3.83
CA LYS A 47 3.31 -8.56 -3.03
C LYS A 47 3.24 -7.43 -2.00
N LEU A 48 2.80 -6.24 -2.41
CA LEU A 48 2.65 -5.11 -1.51
C LEU A 48 1.60 -5.40 -0.43
N TYR A 49 0.51 -6.02 -0.82
CA TYR A 49 -0.53 -6.44 0.13
C TYR A 49 0.05 -7.40 1.18
N ARG A 50 0.90 -8.33 0.79
CA ARG A 50 1.53 -9.26 1.72
C ARG A 50 2.44 -8.55 2.72
N TYR A 51 3.17 -7.52 2.30
CA TYR A 51 3.95 -6.70 3.21
C TYR A 51 3.03 -6.01 4.22
N LEU A 52 1.95 -5.42 3.76
CA LEU A 52 1.00 -4.74 4.62
C LEU A 52 0.38 -5.72 5.64
N GLU A 53 -0.02 -6.90 5.18
CA GLU A 53 -0.63 -7.93 6.01
C GLU A 53 0.27 -8.39 7.16
N ARG A 54 1.57 -8.29 6.99
CA ARG A 54 2.55 -8.66 8.00
C ARG A 54 2.69 -7.65 9.13
N ILE A 55 2.14 -6.44 8.96
CA ILE A 55 2.13 -5.44 10.02
C ILE A 55 1.06 -5.84 11.04
N ASP A 56 1.47 -6.00 12.29
CA ASP A 56 0.55 -6.37 13.37
C ASP A 56 -0.19 -5.13 13.89
N ILE A 57 -1.38 -4.90 13.38
CA ILE A 57 -2.21 -3.74 13.74
C ILE A 57 -2.92 -3.90 15.08
N SER A 58 -2.83 -5.07 15.71
CA SER A 58 -3.34 -5.24 17.07
C SER A 58 -2.45 -4.55 18.10
N LYS A 59 -1.23 -4.21 17.71
CA LYS A 59 -0.27 -3.51 18.56
C LYS A 59 -0.29 -2.02 18.28
N LEU A 60 -0.59 -1.23 19.31
CA LEU A 60 -0.55 0.23 19.20
C LEU A 60 0.80 0.76 18.75
N GLU A 61 1.89 0.10 19.18
CA GLU A 61 3.23 0.45 18.74
C GLU A 61 3.38 0.51 17.22
N SER A 62 2.76 -0.44 16.51
CA SER A 62 2.83 -0.47 15.04
C SER A 62 2.17 0.76 14.45
N ILE A 63 1.01 1.15 14.98
CA ILE A 63 0.26 2.31 14.50
C ILE A 63 1.04 3.59 14.80
N TYR A 64 1.59 3.74 16.00
CA TYR A 64 2.40 4.90 16.36
C TYR A 64 3.67 5.01 15.50
N THR A 65 4.34 3.89 15.26
CA THR A 65 5.56 3.88 14.45
C THR A 65 5.27 4.39 13.03
N ILE A 66 4.18 3.92 12.43
CA ILE A 66 3.81 4.36 11.08
C ILE A 66 3.40 5.84 11.10
N GLY A 67 2.57 6.23 12.06
CA GLY A 67 2.10 7.61 12.18
C GLY A 67 3.21 8.63 12.39
N ASP A 68 4.24 8.25 13.15
CA ASP A 68 5.38 9.14 13.44
C ASP A 68 6.41 9.17 12.32
N SER A 69 6.51 8.09 11.53
CA SER A 69 7.60 7.91 10.58
C SER A 69 7.26 8.31 9.16
N PHE A 70 5.98 8.37 8.82
CA PHE A 70 5.54 8.64 7.46
C PHE A 70 4.51 9.75 7.41
N ASP A 71 4.44 10.45 6.28
CA ASP A 71 3.39 11.43 6.02
C ASP A 71 2.04 10.71 5.92
N ASN A 72 1.11 11.07 6.78
CA ASN A 72 -0.19 10.41 6.88
C ASN A 72 -0.99 10.47 5.60
N LYS A 73 -0.94 11.61 4.89
CA LYS A 73 -1.63 11.76 3.62
C LYS A 73 -1.07 10.78 2.58
N ASN A 74 0.25 10.67 2.51
CA ASN A 74 0.91 9.77 1.58
C ASN A 74 0.55 8.30 1.87
N VAL A 75 0.55 7.92 3.15
CA VAL A 75 0.16 6.55 3.55
C VAL A 75 -1.29 6.28 3.15
N CYS A 76 -2.21 7.18 3.47
CA CYS A 76 -3.62 7.00 3.16
C CYS A 76 -3.87 6.93 1.65
N ASP A 77 -3.23 7.81 0.88
CA ASP A 77 -3.35 7.81 -0.58
C ASP A 77 -2.84 6.50 -1.18
N SER A 78 -1.72 5.99 -0.65
CA SER A 78 -1.15 4.72 -1.10
C SER A 78 -2.06 3.53 -0.76
N LEU A 79 -2.65 3.52 0.43
CA LEU A 79 -3.60 2.48 0.80
C LEU A 79 -4.86 2.54 -0.07
N ASP A 80 -5.32 3.75 -0.41
CA ASP A 80 -6.44 3.92 -1.33
C ASP A 80 -6.12 3.36 -2.72
N GLU A 81 -4.90 3.52 -3.21
CA GLU A 81 -4.50 2.94 -4.49
C GLU A 81 -4.56 1.41 -4.45
N LEU A 82 -4.13 0.80 -3.34
CA LEU A 82 -4.24 -0.64 -3.17
C LEU A 82 -5.70 -1.08 -3.16
N ILE A 83 -6.55 -0.35 -2.43
CA ILE A 83 -7.99 -0.65 -2.38
C ILE A 83 -8.60 -0.57 -3.77
N ASP A 84 -8.32 0.51 -4.50
CA ASP A 84 -8.85 0.71 -5.85
C ASP A 84 -8.46 -0.43 -6.78
N TYR A 85 -7.20 -0.85 -6.71
CA TYR A 85 -6.73 -1.97 -7.53
C TYR A 85 -7.49 -3.26 -7.21
N PHE A 86 -7.54 -3.65 -5.93
CA PHE A 86 -8.19 -4.90 -5.53
C PHE A 86 -9.69 -4.87 -5.72
N GLN A 87 -10.32 -3.71 -5.58
CA GLN A 87 -11.73 -3.54 -5.88
C GLN A 87 -11.99 -3.78 -7.36
N GLY A 88 -11.11 -3.27 -8.23
CA GLY A 88 -11.24 -3.45 -9.68
C GLY A 88 -11.16 -4.90 -10.13
N ILE A 89 -10.47 -5.75 -9.38
CA ILE A 89 -10.39 -7.20 -9.66
C ILE A 89 -11.27 -8.03 -8.72
N GLU A 90 -12.15 -7.36 -7.98
CA GLU A 90 -13.15 -7.99 -7.10
C GLU A 90 -12.59 -8.79 -5.94
N HIS A 91 -11.40 -8.43 -5.47
CA HIS A 91 -10.80 -9.00 -4.26
C HIS A 91 -11.22 -8.21 -3.02
N TYR A 92 -12.50 -8.28 -2.68
CA TYR A 92 -13.11 -7.44 -1.65
C TYR A 92 -12.61 -7.72 -0.24
N GLU A 93 -12.18 -8.96 0.06
CA GLU A 93 -11.62 -9.28 1.36
C GLU A 93 -10.31 -8.53 1.61
N LYS A 94 -9.49 -8.38 0.58
CA LYS A 94 -8.25 -7.59 0.67
C LYS A 94 -8.57 -6.13 0.86
N CYS A 95 -9.57 -5.61 0.16
CA CYS A 95 -10.04 -4.24 0.34
C CYS A 95 -10.46 -3.96 1.78
N ALA A 96 -11.23 -4.87 2.37
CA ALA A 96 -11.69 -4.74 3.75
C ALA A 96 -10.52 -4.70 4.74
N LYS A 97 -9.52 -5.55 4.55
CA LYS A 97 -8.33 -5.55 5.41
C LYS A 97 -7.52 -4.26 5.27
N ILE A 98 -7.31 -3.80 4.04
CA ILE A 98 -6.57 -2.56 3.80
C ILE A 98 -7.30 -1.37 4.43
N LEU A 99 -8.61 -1.33 4.29
CA LEU A 99 -9.44 -0.28 4.89
C LEU A 99 -9.30 -0.27 6.41
N LYS A 100 -9.19 -1.43 7.03
CA LYS A 100 -8.98 -1.52 8.47
C LYS A 100 -7.67 -0.87 8.90
N TYR A 101 -6.58 -1.11 8.18
CA TYR A 101 -5.29 -0.43 8.42
C TYR A 101 -5.45 1.07 8.27
N LYS A 102 -6.07 1.50 7.19
CA LYS A 102 -6.27 2.93 6.92
C LYS A 102 -7.06 3.61 8.03
N ASN A 103 -8.16 3.01 8.46
CA ASN A 103 -9.01 3.58 9.50
C ASN A 103 -8.29 3.71 10.84
N LEU A 104 -7.48 2.73 11.21
CA LEU A 104 -6.69 2.79 12.44
C LEU A 104 -5.66 3.92 12.39
N LEU A 105 -5.03 4.12 11.24
CA LEU A 105 -4.05 5.20 11.07
C LEU A 105 -4.72 6.56 11.10
N ILE A 106 -5.89 6.70 10.48
CA ILE A 106 -6.65 7.95 10.49
C ILE A 106 -7.08 8.28 11.93
N ASP A 107 -7.59 7.31 12.66
CA ASP A 107 -8.03 7.51 14.04
C ASP A 107 -6.89 8.01 14.91
N GLU A 108 -5.71 7.42 14.77
CA GLU A 108 -4.52 7.84 15.52
C GLU A 108 -4.09 9.25 15.14
N TYR A 109 -4.13 9.56 13.84
CA TYR A 109 -3.80 10.89 13.35
C TYR A 109 -4.73 11.96 13.92
N ILE A 110 -6.04 11.68 13.94
CA ILE A 110 -7.03 12.60 14.50
C ILE A 110 -6.80 12.80 16.00
N LYS A 111 -6.53 11.73 16.74
CA LYS A 111 -6.22 11.83 18.17
C LYS A 111 -5.03 12.73 18.44
N ASN A 112 -4.00 12.65 17.60
CA ASN A 112 -2.81 13.48 17.75
C ASN A 112 -3.09 14.96 17.46
N LEU A 113 -4.02 15.25 16.56
CA LEU A 113 -4.39 16.64 16.24
C LEU A 113 -5.10 17.36 17.38
N ILE A 114 -5.82 16.63 18.22
CA ILE A 114 -6.63 17.22 19.30
C ILE A 114 -5.94 17.19 20.67
N LYS A 115 -4.72 16.74 20.74
CA LYS A 115 -3.96 16.75 22.00
C LYS A 115 -3.44 18.15 22.33
#